data_28b0bd0a481f702670f3b1941bd7713a
#
_entry.id   28b0bd0a481f702670f3b1941bd7713a
#
_cell.length_a   1.000
_cell.length_b   1.000
_cell.length_c   1.000
_cell.angle_alpha   90.00
_cell.angle_beta   90.00
_cell.angle_gamma   90.00
#
_symmetry.space_group_name_H-M   'P 1'
#
loop_
_entity.id
_entity.type
_entity.pdbx_description
1 polymer ?
#
loop_
_entity_poly.entity_id
_entity_poly.type
_entity_poly.pdbx_seq_one_letter_code
_entity_poly.pdbx_strand_id
1 'polypeptide(L)'
;MSHLLQCVPTVLTQPTFWAVTGAALVDSINPCAIAVLLLLLTGLLSTLHKQNILRAGLMFIAGLFVAYYLAGVGLLGAVHLTGFAPILHKLVAIIAVVVGLANIKDFFWYGGMGFVTEIPRSWRPRIKKLLSGIVTPWTAFVAGILVTFFELPCTGGPYLFTLGLLGEGFSWLSALGILVYYNLLFVSPLVVILLAIYWGYSTAARTTAWKDGNIKILHLIAGLIMLGLGVWLWLV
;
A
#
# COMPACT_ATOMS: atom_id res chain seq x y z
N MET A 1 25.16 -17.65 -12.66
CA MET A 1 24.08 -17.08 -13.49
C MET A 1 23.05 -18.13 -13.92
N SER A 2 23.41 -19.38 -14.14
CA SER A 2 22.50 -20.48 -14.49
C SER A 2 21.54 -20.94 -13.37
N HIS A 3 21.93 -20.85 -12.11
CA HIS A 3 21.09 -21.22 -10.96
C HIS A 3 19.92 -20.26 -10.71
N LEU A 4 20.04 -18.97 -11.09
CA LEU A 4 18.95 -18.00 -10.94
C LEU A 4 17.82 -18.23 -11.95
N LEU A 5 18.15 -18.70 -13.16
CA LEU A 5 17.16 -19.00 -14.21
C LEU A 5 16.34 -20.27 -13.96
N GLN A 6 16.85 -21.20 -13.15
CA GLN A 6 16.12 -22.44 -12.77
C GLN A 6 15.19 -22.25 -11.57
N CYS A 7 15.41 -21.25 -10.71
CA CYS A 7 14.52 -20.95 -9.56
C CYS A 7 13.24 -20.21 -9.94
N VAL A 8 13.24 -19.44 -11.04
CA VAL A 8 12.10 -18.63 -11.46
C VAL A 8 10.83 -19.45 -11.77
N PRO A 9 10.89 -20.56 -12.54
CA PRO A 9 9.68 -21.32 -12.85
C PRO A 9 9.07 -22.04 -11.64
N THR A 10 9.89 -22.47 -10.67
CA THR A 10 9.41 -23.14 -9.45
C THR A 10 8.72 -22.18 -8.48
N VAL A 11 9.13 -20.93 -8.42
CA VAL A 11 8.50 -19.89 -7.58
C VAL A 11 7.11 -19.53 -8.12
N LEU A 12 6.97 -19.44 -9.44
CA LEU A 12 5.71 -19.08 -10.11
C LEU A 12 4.62 -20.15 -9.99
N THR A 13 4.97 -21.40 -9.76
CA THR A 13 4.00 -22.52 -9.62
C THR A 13 3.55 -22.76 -8.18
N GLN A 14 4.14 -22.09 -7.19
CA GLN A 14 3.76 -22.27 -5.79
C GLN A 14 2.48 -21.49 -5.45
N PRO A 15 1.56 -22.07 -4.65
CA PRO A 15 0.35 -21.40 -4.20
C PRO A 15 0.66 -20.08 -3.44
N THR A 16 1.82 -20.02 -2.80
CA THR A 16 2.33 -18.83 -2.10
C THR A 16 2.53 -17.64 -3.04
N PHE A 17 3.01 -17.86 -4.27
CA PHE A 17 3.18 -16.78 -5.25
C PHE A 17 1.84 -16.13 -5.61
N TRP A 18 0.80 -16.93 -5.82
CA TRP A 18 -0.55 -16.43 -6.11
C TRP A 18 -1.16 -15.71 -4.91
N ALA A 19 -0.89 -16.19 -3.69
CA ALA A 19 -1.31 -15.53 -2.47
C ALA A 19 -0.65 -14.15 -2.32
N VAL A 20 0.66 -14.05 -2.56
CA VAL A 20 1.40 -12.77 -2.56
C VAL A 20 0.89 -11.83 -3.65
N THR A 21 0.64 -12.34 -4.86
CA THR A 21 0.08 -11.54 -5.97
C THR A 21 -1.31 -11.02 -5.63
N GLY A 22 -2.17 -11.87 -5.08
CA GLY A 22 -3.50 -11.49 -4.61
C GLY A 22 -3.43 -10.42 -3.53
N ALA A 23 -2.57 -10.60 -2.54
CA ALA A 23 -2.35 -9.61 -1.48
C ALA A 23 -1.87 -8.27 -2.02
N ALA A 24 -0.91 -8.28 -2.97
CA ALA A 24 -0.39 -7.07 -3.60
C ALA A 24 -1.45 -6.34 -4.44
N LEU A 25 -2.30 -7.08 -5.17
CA LEU A 25 -3.40 -6.49 -5.94
C LEU A 25 -4.46 -5.84 -5.03
N VAL A 26 -4.76 -6.48 -3.91
CA VAL A 26 -5.68 -5.89 -2.91
C VAL A 26 -5.10 -4.61 -2.33
N ASP A 27 -3.83 -4.65 -1.95
CA ASP A 27 -3.12 -3.52 -1.41
C ASP A 27 -3.00 -2.37 -2.42
N SER A 28 -2.88 -2.70 -3.71
CA SER A 28 -2.78 -1.73 -4.80
C SER A 28 -4.06 -0.89 -5.01
N ILE A 29 -5.23 -1.39 -4.61
CA ILE A 29 -6.52 -0.68 -4.71
C ILE A 29 -6.82 0.09 -3.42
N ASN A 30 -5.82 0.30 -2.58
CA ASN A 30 -5.98 0.98 -1.31
C ASN A 30 -6.47 2.43 -1.48
N PRO A 31 -7.62 2.77 -0.88
CA PRO A 31 -8.17 4.11 -0.97
C PRO A 31 -7.28 5.19 -0.32
N CYS A 32 -6.44 4.80 0.66
CA CYS A 32 -5.56 5.74 1.35
C CYS A 32 -4.42 6.24 0.45
N ALA A 33 -3.70 5.32 -0.22
CA ALA A 33 -2.62 5.67 -1.15
C ALA A 33 -3.12 6.54 -2.30
N ILE A 34 -4.26 6.15 -2.88
CA ILE A 34 -4.91 6.92 -3.96
C ILE A 34 -5.32 8.32 -3.45
N ALA A 35 -5.88 8.42 -2.24
CA ALA A 35 -6.30 9.70 -1.68
C ALA A 35 -5.12 10.66 -1.48
N VAL A 36 -3.99 10.17 -0.96
CA VAL A 36 -2.82 11.02 -0.74
C VAL A 36 -2.17 11.45 -2.05
N LEU A 37 -2.06 10.52 -3.03
CA LEU A 37 -1.59 10.88 -4.37
C LEU A 37 -2.46 11.96 -5.01
N LEU A 38 -3.79 11.83 -4.92
CA LEU A 38 -4.71 12.83 -5.48
C LEU A 38 -4.64 14.17 -4.76
N LEU A 39 -4.46 14.17 -3.42
CA LEU A 39 -4.22 15.40 -2.65
C LEU A 39 -2.92 16.09 -3.08
N LEU A 40 -1.85 15.31 -3.28
CA LEU A 40 -0.58 15.82 -3.78
C LEU A 40 -0.76 16.43 -5.18
N LEU A 41 -1.37 15.70 -6.11
CA LEU A 41 -1.56 16.15 -7.48
C LEU A 41 -2.46 17.40 -7.58
N THR A 42 -3.53 17.48 -6.78
CA THR A 42 -4.37 18.68 -6.74
C THR A 42 -3.63 19.89 -6.20
N GLY A 43 -2.74 19.70 -5.21
CA GLY A 43 -1.87 20.76 -4.70
C GLY A 43 -0.85 21.23 -5.75
N LEU A 44 -0.22 20.28 -6.45
CA LEU A 44 0.78 20.58 -7.48
C LEU A 44 0.21 21.19 -8.75
N LEU A 45 -1.00 20.79 -9.17
CA LEU A 45 -1.70 21.34 -10.34
C LEU A 45 -2.01 22.84 -10.19
N SER A 46 -2.14 23.33 -8.95
CA SER A 46 -2.40 24.74 -8.69
C SER A 46 -1.13 25.61 -8.69
N THR A 47 0.06 25.00 -8.60
CA THR A 47 1.32 25.73 -8.33
C THR A 47 2.43 25.46 -9.35
N LEU A 48 2.42 24.34 -10.08
CA LEU A 48 3.54 23.92 -10.91
C LEU A 48 3.17 23.68 -12.38
N HIS A 49 4.19 23.79 -13.24
CA HIS A 49 4.10 23.41 -14.66
C HIS A 49 3.92 21.90 -14.82
N LYS A 50 3.24 21.46 -15.87
CA LYS A 50 2.86 20.07 -16.15
C LYS A 50 4.02 19.07 -16.03
N GLN A 51 5.23 19.42 -16.52
CA GLN A 51 6.42 18.55 -16.41
C GLN A 51 6.91 18.34 -14.97
N ASN A 52 6.78 19.35 -14.13
CA ASN A 52 7.17 19.26 -12.73
C ASN A 52 6.19 18.41 -11.93
N ILE A 53 4.92 18.36 -12.32
CA ILE A 53 3.89 17.50 -11.72
C ILE A 53 4.24 16.03 -11.91
N LEU A 54 4.64 15.63 -13.13
CA LEU A 54 5.05 14.26 -13.40
C LEU A 54 6.29 13.86 -12.57
N ARG A 55 7.31 14.72 -12.56
CA ARG A 55 8.51 14.47 -11.76
C ARG A 55 8.22 14.37 -10.26
N ALA A 56 7.42 15.28 -9.73
CA ALA A 56 7.05 15.25 -8.31
C ALA A 56 6.18 14.02 -7.98
N GLY A 57 5.22 13.66 -8.83
CA GLY A 57 4.42 12.46 -8.66
C GLY A 57 5.24 11.18 -8.68
N LEU A 58 6.18 11.05 -9.63
CA LEU A 58 7.09 9.89 -9.70
C LEU A 58 8.02 9.83 -8.48
N MET A 59 8.56 10.97 -8.03
CA MET A 59 9.41 11.00 -6.84
C MET A 59 8.63 10.67 -5.57
N PHE A 60 7.37 11.07 -5.47
CA PHE A 60 6.49 10.67 -4.37
C PHE A 60 6.27 9.15 -4.36
N ILE A 61 5.93 8.56 -5.51
CA ILE A 61 5.74 7.11 -5.65
C ILE A 61 7.05 6.36 -5.36
N ALA A 62 8.19 6.88 -5.82
CA ALA A 62 9.50 6.32 -5.51
C ALA A 62 9.81 6.35 -4.00
N GLY A 63 9.48 7.45 -3.31
CA GLY A 63 9.62 7.56 -1.86
C GLY A 63 8.77 6.55 -1.11
N LEU A 64 7.54 6.37 -1.54
CA LEU A 64 6.60 5.38 -1.02
C LEU A 64 7.13 3.95 -1.24
N PHE A 65 7.56 3.63 -2.46
CA PHE A 65 8.17 2.34 -2.79
C PHE A 65 9.39 2.02 -1.91
N VAL A 66 10.31 2.97 -1.77
CA VAL A 66 11.54 2.79 -0.97
C VAL A 66 11.20 2.59 0.51
N ALA A 67 10.26 3.37 1.05
CA ALA A 67 9.87 3.26 2.44
C ALA A 67 9.22 1.91 2.75
N TYR A 68 8.29 1.44 1.90
CA TYR A 68 7.68 0.12 2.02
C TYR A 68 8.71 -1.00 1.89
N TYR A 69 9.57 -0.92 0.89
CA TYR A 69 10.61 -1.93 0.70
C TYR A 69 11.55 -2.02 1.90
N LEU A 70 12.04 -0.88 2.41
CA LEU A 70 12.92 -0.85 3.58
C LEU A 70 12.22 -1.33 4.85
N ALA A 71 10.96 -0.97 5.05
CA ALA A 71 10.16 -1.47 6.17
C ALA A 71 10.01 -2.99 6.09
N GLY A 72 9.75 -3.55 4.91
CA GLY A 72 9.66 -4.99 4.70
C GLY A 72 10.97 -5.72 4.91
N VAL A 73 12.06 -5.20 4.37
CA VAL A 73 13.40 -5.77 4.59
C VAL A 73 13.76 -5.75 6.07
N GLY A 74 13.48 -4.64 6.76
CA GLY A 74 13.75 -4.51 8.19
C GLY A 74 12.93 -5.50 9.02
N LEU A 75 11.64 -5.64 8.73
CA LEU A 75 10.76 -6.55 9.45
C LEU A 75 11.09 -8.02 9.14
N LEU A 76 11.36 -8.34 7.87
CA LEU A 76 11.80 -9.68 7.47
C LEU A 76 13.14 -10.05 8.13
N GLY A 77 14.08 -9.10 8.21
CA GLY A 77 15.34 -9.28 8.94
C GLY A 77 15.12 -9.53 10.43
N ALA A 78 14.22 -8.80 11.07
CA ALA A 78 13.86 -9.01 12.46
C ALA A 78 13.28 -10.42 12.68
N VAL A 79 12.41 -10.90 11.79
CA VAL A 79 11.85 -12.26 11.85
C VAL A 79 12.93 -13.33 11.74
N HIS A 80 13.85 -13.18 10.77
CA HIS A 80 14.94 -14.16 10.59
C HIS A 80 15.96 -14.19 11.76
N LEU A 81 16.23 -13.03 12.38
CA LEU A 81 17.21 -12.93 13.45
C LEU A 81 16.68 -13.38 14.82
N THR A 82 15.40 -13.19 15.07
CA THR A 82 14.82 -13.39 16.42
C THR A 82 14.04 -14.69 16.57
N GLY A 83 13.76 -15.41 15.48
CA GLY A 83 12.88 -16.58 15.51
C GLY A 83 11.44 -16.25 15.96
N PHE A 84 11.05 -14.98 15.93
CA PHE A 84 9.78 -14.46 16.43
C PHE A 84 8.62 -14.71 15.44
N ALA A 85 8.87 -15.49 14.37
CA ALA A 85 7.90 -15.78 13.32
C ALA A 85 6.51 -16.20 13.82
N PRO A 86 6.37 -17.17 14.77
CA PRO A 86 5.05 -17.65 15.18
C PRO A 86 4.24 -16.60 15.94
N ILE A 87 4.90 -15.73 16.71
CA ILE A 87 4.23 -14.66 17.48
C ILE A 87 3.83 -13.54 16.50
N LEU A 88 4.70 -13.20 15.56
CA LEU A 88 4.40 -12.23 14.51
C LEU A 88 3.22 -12.69 13.67
N HIS A 89 3.16 -13.98 13.27
CA HIS A 89 2.06 -14.57 12.52
C HIS A 89 0.70 -14.36 13.21
N LYS A 90 0.61 -14.69 14.50
CA LYS A 90 -0.62 -14.50 15.29
C LYS A 90 -0.98 -13.03 15.46
N LEU A 91 0.01 -12.18 15.71
CA LEU A 91 -0.19 -10.72 15.82
C LEU A 91 -0.74 -10.13 14.52
N VAL A 92 -0.14 -10.52 13.40
CA VAL A 92 -0.57 -10.10 12.06
C VAL A 92 -1.97 -10.58 11.74
N ALA A 93 -2.32 -11.84 12.07
CA ALA A 93 -3.65 -12.39 11.87
C ALA A 93 -4.70 -11.59 12.66
N ILE A 94 -4.41 -11.24 13.92
CA ILE A 94 -5.30 -10.42 14.77
C ILE A 94 -5.45 -9.02 14.14
N ILE A 95 -4.36 -8.37 13.76
CA ILE A 95 -4.39 -7.04 13.14
C ILE A 95 -5.20 -7.07 11.84
N ALA A 96 -4.98 -8.06 10.97
CA ALA A 96 -5.71 -8.23 9.72
C ALA A 96 -7.22 -8.39 9.95
N VAL A 97 -7.62 -9.19 10.94
CA VAL A 97 -9.04 -9.37 11.33
C VAL A 97 -9.62 -8.06 11.86
N VAL A 98 -8.92 -7.37 12.76
CA VAL A 98 -9.41 -6.11 13.35
C VAL A 98 -9.56 -5.03 12.27
N VAL A 99 -8.56 -4.86 11.41
CA VAL A 99 -8.61 -3.88 10.31
C VAL A 99 -9.65 -4.29 9.27
N GLY A 100 -9.80 -5.58 8.98
CA GLY A 100 -10.85 -6.11 8.12
C GLY A 100 -12.25 -5.79 8.63
N LEU A 101 -12.50 -6.02 9.92
CA LEU A 101 -13.78 -5.66 10.59
C LEU A 101 -14.02 -4.15 10.59
N ALA A 102 -12.97 -3.35 10.83
CA ALA A 102 -13.07 -1.89 10.78
C ALA A 102 -13.44 -1.38 9.38
N ASN A 103 -12.87 -1.98 8.32
CA ASN A 103 -13.24 -1.67 6.94
C ASN A 103 -14.69 -2.07 6.62
N ILE A 104 -15.16 -3.25 7.08
CA ILE A 104 -16.56 -3.66 6.92
C ILE A 104 -17.51 -2.73 7.69
N LYS A 105 -17.13 -2.33 8.89
CA LYS A 105 -17.89 -1.32 9.65
C LYS A 105 -18.04 -0.03 8.85
N ASP A 106 -16.97 0.43 8.18
CA ASP A 106 -16.99 1.66 7.37
C ASP A 106 -17.88 1.54 6.12
N PHE A 107 -18.12 0.33 5.60
CA PHE A 107 -19.14 0.11 4.57
C PHE A 107 -20.55 0.39 5.08
N PHE A 108 -20.91 -0.17 6.26
CA PHE A 108 -22.27 -0.02 6.84
C PHE A 108 -22.46 1.35 7.50
N TRP A 109 -21.44 1.83 8.19
CA TRP A 109 -21.52 3.04 9.00
C TRP A 109 -20.28 3.91 8.86
N TYR A 110 -20.12 4.51 7.69
CA TYR A 110 -18.99 5.35 7.38
C TYR A 110 -18.89 6.53 8.36
N GLY A 111 -17.77 6.62 9.08
CA GLY A 111 -17.55 7.65 10.10
C GLY A 111 -18.25 7.40 11.44
N GLY A 112 -18.94 6.27 11.62
CA GLY A 112 -19.53 5.88 12.90
C GLY A 112 -18.46 5.56 13.95
N MET A 113 -18.75 5.83 15.22
CA MET A 113 -17.86 5.66 16.37
C MET A 113 -16.56 6.50 16.34
N GLY A 114 -16.49 7.55 15.50
CA GLY A 114 -15.34 8.45 15.45
C GLY A 114 -14.06 7.87 14.85
N PHE A 115 -14.05 6.61 14.44
CA PHE A 115 -12.92 5.92 13.85
C PHE A 115 -13.24 5.53 12.40
N VAL A 116 -12.43 6.05 11.47
CA VAL A 116 -12.48 5.69 10.05
C VAL A 116 -11.12 5.08 9.71
N THR A 117 -11.11 3.99 8.95
CA THR A 117 -9.88 3.36 8.45
C THR A 117 -9.10 4.23 7.46
N GLU A 118 -9.71 5.32 6.98
CA GLU A 118 -9.04 6.35 6.21
C GLU A 118 -8.43 7.44 7.10
N ILE A 119 -7.58 8.27 6.48
CA ILE A 119 -7.05 9.50 7.10
C ILE A 119 -8.22 10.37 7.60
N PRO A 120 -8.31 10.64 8.90
CA PRO A 120 -9.42 11.40 9.48
C PRO A 120 -9.59 12.74 8.77
N ARG A 121 -10.84 13.14 8.51
CA ARG A 121 -11.14 14.42 7.85
C ARG A 121 -10.50 15.61 8.54
N SER A 122 -10.34 15.56 9.86
CA SER A 122 -9.64 16.58 10.66
C SER A 122 -8.15 16.70 10.35
N TRP A 123 -7.52 15.64 9.81
CA TRP A 123 -6.10 15.63 9.45
C TRP A 123 -5.87 16.05 8.00
N ARG A 124 -6.88 15.97 7.14
CA ARG A 124 -6.79 16.38 5.72
C ARG A 124 -6.28 17.82 5.55
N PRO A 125 -6.71 18.86 6.34
CA PRO A 125 -6.16 20.20 6.23
C PRO A 125 -4.69 20.29 6.62
N ARG A 126 -4.25 19.52 7.64
CA ARG A 126 -2.84 19.47 8.07
C ARG A 126 -1.96 18.82 7.01
N ILE A 127 -2.42 17.70 6.45
CA ILE A 127 -1.74 17.01 5.35
C ILE A 127 -1.71 17.91 4.11
N LYS A 128 -2.81 18.59 3.78
CA LYS A 128 -2.85 19.55 2.68
C LYS A 128 -1.85 20.69 2.89
N LYS A 129 -1.72 21.22 4.10
CA LYS A 129 -0.73 22.25 4.46
C LYS A 129 0.72 21.71 4.36
N LEU A 130 0.96 20.48 4.77
CA LEU A 130 2.25 19.81 4.60
C LEU A 130 2.59 19.61 3.12
N LEU A 131 1.62 19.14 2.33
CA LEU A 131 1.76 18.90 0.91
C LEU A 131 1.84 20.20 0.08
N SER A 132 1.24 21.31 0.54
CA SER A 132 1.36 22.61 -0.13
C SER A 132 2.78 23.22 -0.04
N GLY A 133 3.59 22.75 0.88
CA GLY A 133 5.04 23.06 0.96
C GLY A 133 5.90 22.26 -0.02
N ILE A 134 5.31 21.32 -0.78
CA ILE A 134 6.04 20.50 -1.76
C ILE A 134 6.19 21.30 -3.05
N VAL A 135 7.31 21.99 -3.17
CA VAL A 135 7.64 22.82 -4.34
C VAL A 135 8.66 22.10 -5.24
N THR A 136 9.34 21.08 -4.74
CA THR A 136 10.40 20.38 -5.44
C THR A 136 10.14 18.86 -5.53
N PRO A 137 10.65 18.17 -6.55
CA PRO A 137 10.56 16.71 -6.63
C PRO A 137 11.15 15.99 -5.41
N TRP A 138 12.17 16.57 -4.78
CA TRP A 138 12.81 16.00 -3.60
C TRP A 138 11.92 16.05 -2.35
N THR A 139 11.22 17.17 -2.15
CA THR A 139 10.21 17.25 -1.07
C THR A 139 9.05 16.30 -1.29
N ALA A 140 8.69 16.00 -2.53
CA ALA A 140 7.70 14.98 -2.86
C ALA A 140 8.19 13.56 -2.47
N PHE A 141 9.46 13.24 -2.72
CA PHE A 141 10.06 11.97 -2.30
C PHE A 141 9.99 11.78 -0.77
N VAL A 142 10.42 12.78 -0.02
CA VAL A 142 10.35 12.75 1.46
C VAL A 142 8.90 12.64 1.94
N ALA A 143 7.96 13.31 1.28
CA ALA A 143 6.54 13.18 1.59
C ALA A 143 6.02 11.76 1.35
N GLY A 144 6.47 11.07 0.29
CA GLY A 144 6.17 9.66 0.05
C GLY A 144 6.61 8.77 1.21
N ILE A 145 7.84 8.99 1.70
CA ILE A 145 8.35 8.25 2.88
C ILE A 145 7.49 8.54 4.12
N LEU A 146 7.18 9.80 4.40
CA LEU A 146 6.40 10.18 5.58
C LEU A 146 4.97 9.62 5.53
N VAL A 147 4.37 9.63 4.35
CA VAL A 147 3.00 9.13 4.17
C VAL A 147 2.91 7.63 4.43
N THR A 148 3.96 6.86 4.14
CA THR A 148 4.00 5.42 4.43
C THR A 148 3.67 5.11 5.90
N PHE A 149 4.13 5.94 6.85
CA PHE A 149 3.80 5.75 8.27
C PHE A 149 2.30 5.94 8.59
N PHE A 150 1.62 6.80 7.84
CA PHE A 150 0.18 7.01 8.00
C PHE A 150 -0.65 5.97 7.24
N GLU A 151 -0.05 5.33 6.26
CA GLU A 151 -0.68 4.35 5.39
C GLU A 151 -0.59 2.92 5.95
N LEU A 152 0.47 2.61 6.73
CA LEU A 152 0.67 1.31 7.37
C LEU A 152 -0.59 0.74 8.06
N PRO A 153 -1.43 1.51 8.79
CA PRO A 153 -2.67 0.98 9.36
C PRO A 153 -3.69 0.50 8.32
N CYS A 154 -3.68 1.07 7.11
CA CYS A 154 -4.61 0.71 6.04
C CYS A 154 -4.12 -0.49 5.22
N THR A 155 -2.81 -0.58 4.99
CA THR A 155 -2.13 -1.56 4.13
C THR A 155 -1.48 -2.69 4.91
N GLY A 156 -1.39 -2.56 6.24
CA GLY A 156 -0.64 -3.48 7.08
C GLY A 156 -1.08 -4.94 6.96
N GLY A 157 -2.38 -5.23 6.76
CA GLY A 157 -2.89 -6.60 6.67
C GLY A 157 -2.25 -7.41 5.53
N PRO A 158 -2.49 -7.07 4.25
CA PRO A 158 -1.92 -7.80 3.10
C PRO A 158 -0.39 -7.81 3.08
N TYR A 159 0.23 -6.70 3.50
CA TYR A 159 1.67 -6.57 3.53
C TYR A 159 2.31 -7.48 4.58
N LEU A 160 1.83 -7.43 5.81
CA LEU A 160 2.32 -8.27 6.91
C LEU A 160 2.03 -9.75 6.66
N PHE A 161 0.88 -10.08 6.05
CA PHE A 161 0.58 -11.42 5.58
C PHE A 161 1.65 -11.94 4.61
N THR A 162 2.03 -11.11 3.63
CA THR A 162 3.10 -11.45 2.68
C THR A 162 4.44 -11.66 3.39
N LEU A 163 4.80 -10.78 4.33
CA LEU A 163 6.03 -10.92 5.10
C LEU A 163 6.05 -12.18 5.98
N GLY A 164 4.90 -12.56 6.55
CA GLY A 164 4.74 -13.82 7.29
C GLY A 164 5.03 -15.03 6.41
N LEU A 165 4.43 -15.09 5.22
CA LEU A 165 4.68 -16.16 4.25
C LEU A 165 6.14 -16.22 3.78
N LEU A 166 6.77 -15.08 3.57
CA LEU A 166 8.17 -15.00 3.13
C LEU A 166 9.16 -15.39 4.23
N GLY A 167 8.81 -15.13 5.49
CA GLY A 167 9.67 -15.44 6.64
C GLY A 167 9.83 -16.93 6.91
N GLU A 168 8.85 -17.76 6.57
CA GLU A 168 8.86 -19.19 6.89
C GLU A 168 9.27 -20.09 5.72
N GLY A 169 9.09 -19.67 4.46
CA GLY A 169 9.20 -20.56 3.31
C GLY A 169 10.28 -20.22 2.28
N PHE A 170 10.97 -19.09 2.40
CA PHE A 170 11.87 -18.60 1.35
C PHE A 170 13.27 -18.26 1.86
N SER A 171 14.26 -18.48 0.98
CA SER A 171 15.60 -17.95 1.23
C SER A 171 15.57 -16.42 1.24
N TRP A 172 16.46 -15.80 2.03
CA TRP A 172 16.56 -14.34 2.14
C TRP A 172 16.56 -13.62 0.78
N LEU A 173 17.36 -14.12 -0.17
CA LEU A 173 17.48 -13.51 -1.50
C LEU A 173 16.19 -13.61 -2.31
N SER A 174 15.51 -14.76 -2.25
CA SER A 174 14.22 -14.97 -2.92
C SER A 174 13.13 -14.07 -2.31
N ALA A 175 13.09 -13.95 -0.99
CA ALA A 175 12.16 -13.09 -0.27
C ALA A 175 12.33 -11.62 -0.66
N LEU A 176 13.57 -11.12 -0.77
CA LEU A 176 13.85 -9.76 -1.24
C LEU A 176 13.33 -9.53 -2.67
N GLY A 177 13.52 -10.50 -3.58
CA GLY A 177 13.01 -10.42 -4.96
C GLY A 177 11.48 -10.37 -5.01
N ILE A 178 10.81 -11.23 -4.24
CA ILE A 178 9.34 -11.25 -4.16
C ILE A 178 8.82 -9.93 -3.54
N LEU A 179 9.53 -9.37 -2.58
CA LEU A 179 9.17 -8.09 -1.96
C LEU A 179 9.26 -6.92 -2.95
N VAL A 180 10.27 -6.91 -3.84
CA VAL A 180 10.32 -5.95 -4.96
C VAL A 180 9.11 -6.12 -5.87
N TYR A 181 8.79 -7.36 -6.26
CA TYR A 181 7.63 -7.66 -7.09
C TYR A 181 6.33 -7.18 -6.45
N TYR A 182 6.12 -7.46 -5.16
CA TYR A 182 4.96 -6.98 -4.39
C TYR A 182 4.83 -5.46 -4.47
N ASN A 183 5.91 -4.74 -4.16
CA ASN A 183 5.92 -3.28 -4.15
C ASN A 183 5.69 -2.68 -5.54
N LEU A 184 6.20 -3.31 -6.61
CA LEU A 184 5.91 -2.88 -7.98
C LEU A 184 4.43 -3.01 -8.32
N LEU A 185 3.78 -4.12 -7.94
CA LEU A 185 2.33 -4.28 -8.11
C LEU A 185 1.56 -3.24 -7.29
N PHE A 186 1.95 -3.03 -6.04
CA PHE A 186 1.32 -2.07 -5.15
C PHE A 186 1.33 -0.65 -5.72
N VAL A 187 2.46 -0.18 -6.24
CA VAL A 187 2.55 1.19 -6.78
C VAL A 187 2.00 1.33 -8.19
N SER A 188 1.75 0.23 -8.92
CA SER A 188 1.34 0.28 -10.34
C SER A 188 0.08 1.11 -10.59
N PRO A 189 -1.01 1.04 -9.80
CA PRO A 189 -2.18 1.89 -10.04
C PRO A 189 -1.91 3.36 -9.78
N LEU A 190 -1.02 3.68 -8.83
CA LEU A 190 -0.62 5.06 -8.57
C LEU A 190 0.11 5.66 -9.78
N VAL A 191 0.98 4.88 -10.42
CA VAL A 191 1.65 5.27 -11.66
C VAL A 191 0.62 5.46 -12.78
N VAL A 192 -0.33 4.54 -12.94
CA VAL A 192 -1.40 4.63 -13.96
C VAL A 192 -2.23 5.89 -13.75
N ILE A 193 -2.66 6.19 -12.52
CA ILE A 193 -3.43 7.39 -12.19
C ILE A 193 -2.61 8.66 -12.50
N LEU A 194 -1.34 8.69 -12.11
CA LEU A 194 -0.45 9.81 -12.37
C LEU A 194 -0.31 10.07 -13.89
N LEU A 195 -0.07 9.01 -14.67
CA LEU A 195 0.06 9.11 -16.12
C LEU A 195 -1.27 9.51 -16.79
N ALA A 196 -2.39 8.95 -16.34
CA ALA A 196 -3.71 9.33 -16.87
C ALA A 196 -4.01 10.82 -16.64
N ILE A 197 -3.63 11.38 -15.50
CA ILE A 197 -3.78 12.81 -15.22
C ILE A 197 -2.78 13.62 -16.04
N TYR A 198 -1.56 13.17 -16.19
CA TYR A 198 -0.53 13.84 -16.98
C TYR A 198 -0.90 13.95 -18.46
N TRP A 199 -1.42 12.88 -19.06
CA TRP A 199 -1.87 12.89 -20.47
C TRP A 199 -3.23 13.54 -20.67
N GLY A 200 -3.93 13.92 -19.61
CA GLY A 200 -5.22 14.61 -19.69
C GLY A 200 -6.42 13.69 -19.90
N TYR A 201 -6.25 12.36 -19.80
CA TYR A 201 -7.38 11.41 -19.84
C TYR A 201 -8.30 11.53 -18.63
N SER A 202 -7.79 12.02 -17.51
CA SER A 202 -8.56 12.25 -16.30
C SER A 202 -8.08 13.53 -15.60
N THR A 203 -8.91 14.07 -14.73
CA THR A 203 -8.53 15.14 -13.82
C THR A 203 -8.50 14.61 -12.39
N ALA A 204 -7.64 15.18 -11.55
CA ALA A 204 -7.58 14.80 -10.15
C ALA A 204 -8.96 14.93 -9.47
N ALA A 205 -9.74 15.95 -9.83
CA ALA A 205 -11.11 16.15 -9.34
C ALA A 205 -12.04 14.98 -9.75
N ARG A 206 -11.99 14.53 -11.01
CA ARG A 206 -12.82 13.42 -11.51
C ARG A 206 -12.45 12.10 -10.82
N THR A 207 -11.16 11.84 -10.66
CA THR A 207 -10.66 10.61 -9.98
C THR A 207 -11.04 10.63 -8.50
N THR A 208 -10.96 11.81 -7.83
CA THR A 208 -11.40 11.96 -6.45
C THR A 208 -12.92 11.73 -6.33
N ALA A 209 -13.72 12.30 -7.23
CA ALA A 209 -15.17 12.09 -7.23
C ALA A 209 -15.56 10.62 -7.44
N TRP A 210 -14.84 9.91 -8.34
CA TRP A 210 -15.03 8.47 -8.54
C TRP A 210 -14.71 7.67 -7.28
N LYS A 211 -13.56 7.94 -6.66
CA LYS A 211 -13.15 7.31 -5.39
C LYS A 211 -14.17 7.58 -4.29
N ASP A 212 -14.56 8.84 -4.08
CA ASP A 212 -15.50 9.21 -3.01
C ASP A 212 -16.89 8.60 -3.26
N GLY A 213 -17.31 8.43 -4.53
CA GLY A 213 -18.55 7.74 -4.89
C GLY A 213 -18.53 6.23 -4.61
N ASN A 214 -17.35 5.59 -4.71
CA ASN A 214 -17.19 4.15 -4.54
C ASN A 214 -16.54 3.74 -3.21
N ILE A 215 -16.28 4.71 -2.33
CA ILE A 215 -15.48 4.51 -1.10
C ILE A 215 -16.02 3.38 -0.22
N LYS A 216 -17.34 3.25 -0.08
CA LYS A 216 -17.97 2.21 0.71
C LYS A 216 -17.70 0.83 0.13
N ILE A 217 -17.81 0.68 -1.20
CA ILE A 217 -17.56 -0.60 -1.89
C ILE A 217 -16.08 -0.97 -1.78
N LEU A 218 -15.17 0.01 -1.89
CA LEU A 218 -13.74 -0.21 -1.71
C LEU A 218 -13.41 -0.70 -0.30
N HIS A 219 -14.04 -0.12 0.74
CA HIS A 219 -13.90 -0.60 2.12
C HIS A 219 -14.47 -2.00 2.29
N LEU A 220 -15.62 -2.33 1.68
CA LEU A 220 -16.18 -3.67 1.77
C LEU A 220 -15.26 -4.72 1.16
N ILE A 221 -14.76 -4.47 -0.05
CA ILE A 221 -13.85 -5.40 -0.75
C ILE A 221 -12.57 -5.58 0.06
N ALA A 222 -11.92 -4.50 0.47
CA ALA A 222 -10.72 -4.54 1.28
C ALA A 222 -10.96 -5.28 2.62
N GLY A 223 -12.07 -4.99 3.29
CA GLY A 223 -12.44 -5.61 4.55
C GLY A 223 -12.69 -7.12 4.44
N LEU A 224 -13.42 -7.58 3.41
CA LEU A 224 -13.67 -9.00 3.19
C LEU A 224 -12.39 -9.78 2.91
N ILE A 225 -11.49 -9.20 2.09
CA ILE A 225 -10.23 -9.85 1.75
C ILE A 225 -9.31 -9.90 2.97
N MET A 226 -9.20 -8.81 3.74
CA MET A 226 -8.42 -8.77 4.98
C MET A 226 -8.93 -9.79 6.00
N LEU A 227 -10.25 -9.94 6.16
CA LEU A 227 -10.82 -10.97 7.00
C LEU A 227 -10.47 -12.37 6.51
N GLY A 228 -10.63 -12.63 5.22
CA GLY A 228 -10.28 -13.92 4.62
C GLY A 228 -8.81 -14.27 4.83
N LEU A 229 -7.91 -13.33 4.59
CA LEU A 229 -6.48 -13.51 4.81
C LEU A 229 -6.13 -13.67 6.31
N GLY A 230 -6.74 -12.88 7.18
CA GLY A 230 -6.52 -12.96 8.64
C GLY A 230 -6.98 -14.29 9.23
N VAL A 231 -8.16 -14.78 8.81
CA VAL A 231 -8.69 -16.09 9.23
C VAL A 231 -7.82 -17.22 8.67
N TRP A 232 -7.42 -17.15 7.41
CA TRP A 232 -6.52 -18.14 6.82
C TRP A 232 -5.19 -18.20 7.56
N LEU A 233 -4.57 -17.04 7.83
CA LEU A 233 -3.32 -16.97 8.55
C LEU A 233 -3.42 -17.50 9.99
N TRP A 234 -4.61 -17.42 10.60
CA TRP A 234 -4.86 -17.97 11.94
C TRP A 234 -4.97 -19.50 11.94
N LEU A 235 -5.44 -20.09 10.83
CA LEU A 235 -5.67 -21.52 10.70
C LEU A 235 -4.44 -22.32 10.22
N VAL A 236 -3.48 -21.64 9.60
CA VAL A 236 -2.20 -22.23 9.13
C VAL A 236 -1.10 -22.00 10.15
#